data_24d6da57a2b8e5326134fcac8654354d
#
_entry.id   24d6da57a2b8e5326134fcac8654354d
#
_cell.length_a   1.000
_cell.length_b   1.000
_cell.length_c   1.000
_cell.angle_alpha   90.00
_cell.angle_beta   90.00
_cell.angle_gamma   90.00
#
_symmetry.space_group_name_H-M   'P 1'
#
loop_
_entity.id
_entity.type
_entity.pdbx_description
1 polymer ?
#
loop_
_entity_poly.entity_id
_entity_poly.type
_entity_poly.pdbx_seq_one_letter_code
_entity_poly.pdbx_strand_id
1 'polypeptide(L)'
;MKMNLFFPLVFAALLSCSKSHSVTPTPNPPPDSTTKTADTLPPQYGTPFTGVPDPRDVTIYQVNIRAFSPTHDLQGVSARLDQIKALGVNVIYLMPVYPVGTYKSVNSPYCIQNFDTVGAEYGTLTDLRNLVDGAHNRNMAVILDWVVNQTSWDHPWITQHPDWYVHDGAGNIVQLSTYTDVAALNFTSTAMRTAMIHSMESWVYRANIDGFRCDFADNPPVDFWMQAIDTLRNISTHQLLLLAEGSRSANYTAGFNYNFGFQFYGTSLKSIFTGSPVTLIDASDSIEYVGATGSQQIVRYLTNHDVDGSDGAPVTLFSGIPGSTAAFVIVAYRKGVPFVYNGTEVAFPTAITFPFTSTTIDWTINPGVTSQYKQLIAFRDSSTAIRRGTLTAYDNSDICAFTKTAPGDTVFVAVNLRNSALTYPVPVALQGSSWSDAFTGSPQSLGTQLSLPAYGFVVWRRE
;
A
#
# COMPACT_ATOMS: atom_id res chain seq x y z
N MET A 1 9.97 -2.92 -53.20
CA MET A 1 9.99 -1.91 -54.29
C MET A 1 10.41 -0.59 -53.63
N LYS A 2 11.64 -0.17 -53.93
CA LYS A 2 12.29 1.06 -53.42
C LYS A 2 11.71 2.27 -54.11
N MET A 3 11.51 3.36 -53.39
CA MET A 3 11.53 4.69 -54.03
C MET A 3 12.02 5.73 -53.02
N ASN A 4 13.27 6.17 -53.25
CA ASN A 4 13.89 7.35 -52.67
C ASN A 4 13.35 8.58 -53.36
N LEU A 5 13.10 9.66 -52.61
CA LEU A 5 13.01 11.00 -53.16
C LEU A 5 13.84 11.95 -52.28
N PHE A 6 14.91 12.42 -52.91
CA PHE A 6 15.74 13.58 -52.56
C PHE A 6 14.98 14.87 -52.83
N PHE A 7 15.14 15.89 -51.98
CA PHE A 7 14.89 17.28 -52.30
C PHE A 7 16.03 18.17 -51.79
N PRO A 8 16.47 19.16 -52.56
CA PRO A 8 17.69 19.91 -52.32
C PRO A 8 17.49 21.19 -51.51
N LEU A 9 18.59 21.57 -50.83
CA LEU A 9 18.79 22.88 -50.19
C LEU A 9 18.74 24.02 -51.20
N VAL A 10 18.06 25.11 -50.81
CA VAL A 10 18.27 26.44 -51.40
C VAL A 10 18.72 27.40 -50.30
N PHE A 11 19.96 27.89 -50.44
CA PHE A 11 20.52 28.99 -49.66
C PHE A 11 20.06 30.31 -50.30
N ALA A 12 19.48 31.19 -49.49
CA ALA A 12 19.32 32.61 -49.87
C ALA A 12 19.92 33.49 -48.76
N ALA A 13 21.06 34.11 -49.09
CA ALA A 13 21.67 35.12 -48.26
C ALA A 13 21.00 36.47 -48.55
N LEU A 14 20.57 37.20 -47.54
CA LEU A 14 20.21 38.59 -47.61
C LEU A 14 21.04 39.39 -46.60
N LEU A 15 21.94 40.22 -47.14
CA LEU A 15 22.59 41.29 -46.42
C LEU A 15 21.58 42.39 -46.14
N SER A 16 21.54 42.89 -44.88
CA SER A 16 20.93 44.18 -44.59
C SER A 16 21.75 44.95 -43.56
N CYS A 17 21.94 46.22 -43.89
CA CYS A 17 22.80 47.21 -43.25
C CYS A 17 22.40 47.53 -41.79
N SER A 18 23.42 47.70 -40.99
CA SER A 18 23.40 48.25 -39.63
C SER A 18 23.08 49.77 -39.63
N LYS A 19 22.12 50.20 -38.83
CA LYS A 19 22.06 51.57 -38.28
C LYS A 19 22.27 51.47 -36.78
N SER A 20 23.39 52.05 -36.32
CA SER A 20 23.72 52.24 -34.92
C SER A 20 22.78 53.28 -34.27
N HIS A 21 22.02 52.88 -33.27
CA HIS A 21 21.41 53.80 -32.35
C HIS A 21 22.10 53.61 -30.98
N SER A 22 22.71 54.69 -30.49
CA SER A 22 23.23 54.77 -29.14
C SER A 22 22.07 54.76 -28.12
N VAL A 23 21.98 53.70 -27.31
CA VAL A 23 21.07 53.61 -26.21
C VAL A 23 21.86 53.91 -24.95
N THR A 24 21.46 54.94 -24.22
CA THR A 24 21.95 55.29 -22.89
C THR A 24 21.61 54.12 -21.93
N PRO A 25 22.55 53.67 -21.08
CA PRO A 25 22.23 52.59 -20.13
C PRO A 25 21.28 53.10 -19.06
N THR A 26 20.13 52.47 -18.96
CA THR A 26 19.24 52.55 -17.79
C THR A 26 19.92 51.89 -16.60
N PRO A 27 19.86 52.50 -15.41
CA PRO A 27 20.45 51.89 -14.21
C PRO A 27 19.75 50.57 -13.90
N ASN A 28 20.55 49.53 -13.63
CA ASN A 28 20.06 48.25 -13.15
C ASN A 28 19.19 48.46 -11.91
N PRO A 29 18.02 47.82 -11.82
CA PRO A 29 17.28 47.74 -10.57
C PRO A 29 18.16 47.06 -9.53
N PRO A 30 18.06 47.46 -8.21
CA PRO A 30 18.83 46.82 -7.16
C PRO A 30 18.53 45.32 -7.14
N PRO A 31 19.50 44.46 -6.77
CA PRO A 31 19.24 43.03 -6.66
C PRO A 31 18.11 42.82 -5.67
N ASP A 32 17.08 42.15 -6.13
CA ASP A 32 15.96 41.71 -5.31
C ASP A 32 16.50 40.76 -4.24
N SER A 33 16.73 41.31 -3.04
CA SER A 33 17.11 40.51 -1.87
C SER A 33 15.89 39.80 -1.30
N THR A 34 15.23 38.99 -2.09
CA THR A 34 14.43 37.91 -1.53
C THR A 34 15.43 36.87 -0.99
N THR A 35 15.83 37.04 0.26
CA THR A 35 16.32 35.94 1.07
C THR A 35 15.30 34.84 0.94
N LYS A 36 15.58 33.80 0.10
CA LYS A 36 14.94 32.50 0.25
C LYS A 36 15.12 32.15 1.73
N THR A 37 14.05 32.27 2.52
CA THR A 37 13.98 31.57 3.78
C THR A 37 14.30 30.13 3.43
N ALA A 38 15.38 29.60 3.98
CA ALA A 38 15.65 28.17 3.91
C ALA A 38 14.35 27.49 4.34
N ASP A 39 13.88 26.56 3.53
CA ASP A 39 12.64 25.82 3.78
C ASP A 39 12.89 25.00 5.05
N THR A 40 12.56 25.58 6.20
CA THR A 40 12.79 24.94 7.51
C THR A 40 11.64 23.99 7.75
N LEU A 41 11.99 22.76 8.10
CA LEU A 41 11.01 21.76 8.51
C LEU A 41 10.12 22.33 9.65
N PRO A 42 8.84 21.99 9.66
CA PRO A 42 7.93 22.43 10.72
C PRO A 42 8.37 21.84 12.07
N PRO A 43 8.03 22.51 13.19
CA PRO A 43 8.28 21.94 14.50
C PRO A 43 7.52 20.63 14.69
N GLN A 44 8.09 19.74 15.51
CA GLN A 44 7.43 18.49 15.86
C GLN A 44 6.08 18.75 16.54
N TYR A 45 5.04 18.14 16.01
CA TYR A 45 3.72 18.05 16.63
C TYR A 45 3.68 16.84 17.57
N GLY A 46 3.24 17.06 18.81
CA GLY A 46 3.06 15.97 19.76
C GLY A 46 4.36 15.28 20.17
N THR A 47 4.23 14.15 20.81
CA THR A 47 5.34 13.26 21.17
C THR A 47 5.48 12.17 20.12
N PRO A 48 6.68 11.92 19.57
CA PRO A 48 6.89 10.83 18.64
C PRO A 48 6.38 9.49 19.18
N PHE A 49 5.68 8.73 18.35
CA PHE A 49 5.10 7.46 18.74
C PHE A 49 6.18 6.37 18.81
N THR A 50 6.30 5.74 19.97
CA THR A 50 7.30 4.67 20.20
C THR A 50 6.75 3.25 20.02
N GLY A 51 5.45 3.13 19.74
CA GLY A 51 4.76 1.85 19.59
C GLY A 51 4.72 1.31 18.17
N VAL A 52 5.55 1.83 17.26
CA VAL A 52 5.64 1.32 15.88
C VAL A 52 6.07 -0.15 15.89
N PRO A 53 5.29 -1.08 15.33
CA PRO A 53 5.58 -2.50 15.40
C PRO A 53 6.80 -2.89 14.54
N ASP A 54 7.46 -4.01 14.92
CA ASP A 54 8.40 -4.68 14.01
C ASP A 54 7.69 -5.00 12.69
N PRO A 55 8.35 -4.79 11.53
CA PRO A 55 7.72 -5.04 10.23
C PRO A 55 7.08 -6.42 10.05
N ARG A 56 7.57 -7.45 10.75
CA ARG A 56 7.02 -8.81 10.69
C ARG A 56 5.73 -9.00 11.51
N ASP A 57 5.48 -8.11 12.46
CA ASP A 57 4.36 -8.18 13.40
C ASP A 57 3.16 -7.30 12.99
N VAL A 58 3.27 -6.67 11.83
CA VAL A 58 2.27 -5.73 11.32
C VAL A 58 1.00 -6.46 10.84
N THR A 59 -0.14 -5.86 11.12
CA THR A 59 -1.43 -6.07 10.44
C THR A 59 -1.94 -4.71 9.99
N ILE A 60 -1.98 -4.50 8.67
CA ILE A 60 -2.33 -3.21 8.05
C ILE A 60 -3.84 -3.14 7.79
N TYR A 61 -4.42 -1.99 8.09
CA TYR A 61 -5.80 -1.68 7.75
C TYR A 61 -5.85 -0.46 6.81
N GLN A 62 -6.21 -0.69 5.56
CA GLN A 62 -6.37 0.37 4.57
C GLN A 62 -7.73 1.05 4.73
N VAL A 63 -7.70 2.38 4.80
CA VAL A 63 -8.87 3.24 4.89
C VAL A 63 -9.05 4.03 3.61
N ASN A 64 -10.11 3.74 2.89
CA ASN A 64 -10.64 4.60 1.84
C ASN A 64 -11.63 5.60 2.48
N ILE A 65 -11.15 6.80 2.74
CA ILE A 65 -11.88 7.81 3.52
C ILE A 65 -13.24 8.14 2.88
N ARG A 66 -13.28 8.21 1.53
CA ARG A 66 -14.50 8.54 0.78
C ARG A 66 -15.63 7.50 0.91
N ALA A 67 -15.29 6.24 1.20
CA ALA A 67 -16.26 5.15 1.34
C ALA A 67 -16.48 4.73 2.79
N PHE A 68 -15.65 5.22 3.72
CA PHE A 68 -15.55 4.70 5.07
C PHE A 68 -16.76 5.01 5.95
N SER A 69 -17.30 6.20 5.83
CA SER A 69 -18.40 6.68 6.67
C SER A 69 -19.36 7.56 5.88
N PRO A 70 -20.58 7.83 6.39
CA PRO A 70 -21.50 8.75 5.76
C PRO A 70 -20.99 10.21 5.66
N THR A 71 -20.01 10.59 6.47
CA THR A 71 -19.41 11.93 6.43
C THR A 71 -18.26 12.02 5.43
N HIS A 72 -17.74 10.88 4.95
CA HIS A 72 -16.66 10.77 3.95
C HIS A 72 -15.38 11.53 4.34
N ASP A 73 -15.08 11.64 5.64
CA ASP A 73 -14.01 12.46 6.19
C ASP A 73 -13.18 11.73 7.28
N LEU A 74 -12.13 12.41 7.76
CA LEU A 74 -11.25 11.92 8.82
C LEU A 74 -11.95 11.77 10.17
N GLN A 75 -13.00 12.56 10.44
CA GLN A 75 -13.77 12.47 11.68
C GLN A 75 -14.57 11.16 11.72
N GLY A 76 -15.14 10.76 10.58
CA GLY A 76 -15.83 9.48 10.43
C GLY A 76 -14.90 8.28 10.67
N VAL A 77 -13.62 8.38 10.24
CA VAL A 77 -12.60 7.37 10.54
C VAL A 77 -12.26 7.37 12.03
N SER A 78 -12.02 8.56 12.60
CA SER A 78 -11.70 8.74 14.04
C SER A 78 -12.76 8.14 14.95
N ALA A 79 -14.03 8.26 14.59
CA ALA A 79 -15.16 7.70 15.34
C ALA A 79 -15.15 6.15 15.41
N ARG A 80 -14.37 5.47 14.54
CA ARG A 80 -14.30 4.00 14.49
C ARG A 80 -12.95 3.41 14.91
N LEU A 81 -12.05 4.19 15.48
CA LEU A 81 -10.72 3.71 15.89
C LEU A 81 -10.78 2.55 16.89
N ASP A 82 -11.78 2.53 17.80
CA ASP A 82 -11.98 1.41 18.75
C ASP A 82 -12.34 0.12 18.01
N GLN A 83 -13.20 0.19 16.99
CA GLN A 83 -13.59 -0.97 16.20
C GLN A 83 -12.44 -1.47 15.34
N ILE A 84 -11.65 -0.57 14.74
CA ILE A 84 -10.42 -0.92 14.00
C ILE A 84 -9.42 -1.60 14.94
N LYS A 85 -9.17 -1.03 16.11
CA LYS A 85 -8.30 -1.65 17.12
C LYS A 85 -8.80 -3.03 17.57
N ALA A 86 -10.11 -3.15 17.75
CA ALA A 86 -10.74 -4.41 18.18
C ALA A 86 -10.61 -5.55 17.14
N LEU A 87 -10.24 -5.26 15.88
CA LEU A 87 -9.88 -6.29 14.90
C LEU A 87 -8.49 -6.90 15.16
N GLY A 88 -7.64 -6.25 15.98
CA GLY A 88 -6.24 -6.64 16.18
C GLY A 88 -5.26 -5.88 15.26
N VAL A 89 -5.72 -4.90 14.51
CA VAL A 89 -4.89 -4.05 13.65
C VAL A 89 -3.92 -3.21 14.48
N ASN A 90 -2.71 -3.03 13.97
CA ASN A 90 -1.69 -2.19 14.58
C ASN A 90 -1.07 -1.13 13.65
N VAL A 91 -1.48 -1.10 12.37
CA VAL A 91 -1.13 -0.04 11.41
C VAL A 91 -2.36 0.38 10.62
N ILE A 92 -2.69 1.66 10.65
CA ILE A 92 -3.70 2.28 9.79
C ILE A 92 -2.98 2.91 8.59
N TYR A 93 -3.39 2.54 7.39
CA TYR A 93 -2.97 3.17 6.15
C TYR A 93 -4.13 4.01 5.60
N LEU A 94 -3.95 5.32 5.57
CA LEU A 94 -4.90 6.27 5.00
C LEU A 94 -4.59 6.48 3.51
N MET A 95 -5.57 6.28 2.64
CA MET A 95 -5.52 6.73 1.24
C MET A 95 -5.28 8.24 1.19
N PRO A 96 -4.93 8.84 0.01
CA PRO A 96 -4.50 10.22 -0.06
C PRO A 96 -5.44 11.18 0.67
N VAL A 97 -4.86 12.02 1.52
CA VAL A 97 -5.58 13.03 2.32
C VAL A 97 -5.45 14.46 1.75
N TYR A 98 -4.84 14.60 0.59
CA TYR A 98 -4.43 15.87 -0.01
C TYR A 98 -5.57 16.49 -0.82
N PRO A 99 -5.51 17.83 -1.10
CA PRO A 99 -6.43 18.44 -2.05
C PRO A 99 -6.35 17.80 -3.42
N VAL A 100 -7.50 17.54 -4.01
CA VAL A 100 -7.62 16.96 -5.34
C VAL A 100 -7.68 18.08 -6.38
N GLY A 101 -6.93 17.92 -7.47
CA GLY A 101 -6.95 18.85 -8.59
C GLY A 101 -8.31 18.94 -9.25
N THR A 102 -8.62 20.12 -9.80
CA THR A 102 -9.89 20.43 -10.46
C THR A 102 -9.76 20.56 -11.98
N TYR A 103 -8.58 20.96 -12.47
CA TYR A 103 -8.34 21.13 -13.90
C TYR A 103 -7.99 19.79 -14.57
N LYS A 104 -8.73 19.40 -15.58
CA LYS A 104 -8.71 18.08 -16.26
C LYS A 104 -9.02 16.91 -15.31
N SER A 105 -9.65 17.17 -14.18
CA SER A 105 -9.83 16.19 -13.13
C SER A 105 -10.87 15.13 -13.49
N VAL A 106 -10.59 13.88 -13.10
CA VAL A 106 -11.55 12.78 -13.04
C VAL A 106 -11.97 12.49 -11.58
N ASN A 107 -11.72 13.43 -10.69
CA ASN A 107 -11.97 13.34 -9.25
C ASN A 107 -11.17 12.20 -8.56
N SER A 108 -9.99 11.91 -9.08
CA SER A 108 -9.07 10.93 -8.47
C SER A 108 -8.45 11.47 -7.19
N PRO A 109 -8.47 10.75 -6.06
CA PRO A 109 -7.71 11.14 -4.87
C PRO A 109 -6.20 11.11 -5.11
N TYR A 110 -5.74 10.51 -6.21
CA TYR A 110 -4.33 10.49 -6.64
C TYR A 110 -3.96 11.65 -7.57
N CYS A 111 -4.88 12.58 -7.82
CA CYS A 111 -4.65 13.80 -8.58
C CYS A 111 -4.32 14.96 -7.61
N ILE A 112 -3.08 14.97 -7.08
CA ILE A 112 -2.66 15.83 -5.97
C ILE A 112 -2.48 17.28 -6.43
N GLN A 113 -3.25 18.20 -5.84
CA GLN A 113 -3.11 19.64 -6.07
C GLN A 113 -2.08 20.31 -5.15
N ASN A 114 -1.88 19.77 -3.95
CA ASN A 114 -0.92 20.31 -2.99
C ASN A 114 -0.47 19.20 -2.04
N PHE A 115 0.82 18.92 -2.00
CA PHE A 115 1.40 17.91 -1.12
C PHE A 115 1.43 18.31 0.36
N ASP A 116 1.27 19.59 0.67
CA ASP A 116 1.53 20.14 2.00
C ASP A 116 0.26 20.53 2.78
N THR A 117 -0.93 20.16 2.31
CA THR A 117 -2.19 20.47 3.01
C THR A 117 -3.12 19.26 3.01
N VAL A 118 -4.01 19.22 4.01
CA VAL A 118 -5.15 18.28 4.01
C VAL A 118 -6.23 18.84 3.10
N GLY A 119 -6.80 18.00 2.24
CA GLY A 119 -7.92 18.35 1.36
C GLY A 119 -9.17 18.67 2.16
N ALA A 120 -9.85 19.76 1.81
CA ALA A 120 -11.03 20.24 2.53
C ALA A 120 -12.18 19.20 2.56
N GLU A 121 -12.23 18.29 1.58
CA GLU A 121 -13.19 17.17 1.57
C GLU A 121 -12.95 16.17 2.70
N TYR A 122 -11.70 16.03 3.17
CA TYR A 122 -11.34 15.10 4.23
C TYR A 122 -11.30 15.75 5.62
N GLY A 123 -11.29 17.09 5.69
CA GLY A 123 -11.21 17.86 6.92
C GLY A 123 -10.00 18.79 6.96
N THR A 124 -9.39 18.92 8.12
CA THR A 124 -8.27 19.82 8.39
C THR A 124 -7.04 19.08 8.88
N LEU A 125 -5.89 19.76 8.97
CA LEU A 125 -4.70 19.22 9.64
C LEU A 125 -5.00 18.85 11.11
N THR A 126 -5.88 19.60 11.77
CA THR A 126 -6.29 19.27 13.15
C THR A 126 -7.07 17.95 13.21
N ASP A 127 -7.93 17.69 12.23
CA ASP A 127 -8.67 16.43 12.17
C ASP A 127 -7.73 15.24 11.91
N LEU A 128 -6.73 15.41 11.04
CA LEU A 128 -5.69 14.40 10.82
C LEU A 128 -4.88 14.15 12.10
N ARG A 129 -4.45 15.20 12.79
CA ARG A 129 -3.74 15.08 14.07
C ARG A 129 -4.56 14.36 15.13
N ASN A 130 -5.85 14.69 15.25
CA ASN A 130 -6.76 14.03 16.18
C ASN A 130 -6.91 12.53 15.87
N LEU A 131 -6.92 12.16 14.58
CA LEU A 131 -6.95 10.77 14.15
C LEU A 131 -5.64 10.06 14.52
N VAL A 132 -4.49 10.67 14.24
CA VAL A 132 -3.16 10.12 14.56
C VAL A 132 -3.01 9.94 16.07
N ASP A 133 -3.29 10.97 16.86
CA ASP A 133 -3.26 10.89 18.33
C ASP A 133 -4.21 9.82 18.86
N GLY A 134 -5.41 9.74 18.29
CA GLY A 134 -6.40 8.72 18.64
C GLY A 134 -5.92 7.30 18.33
N ALA A 135 -5.21 7.10 17.22
CA ALA A 135 -4.59 5.83 16.84
C ALA A 135 -3.41 5.48 17.77
N HIS A 136 -2.52 6.44 18.03
CA HIS A 136 -1.38 6.26 18.94
C HIS A 136 -1.83 5.89 20.36
N ASN A 137 -2.86 6.55 20.88
CA ASN A 137 -3.46 6.23 22.18
C ASN A 137 -4.04 4.81 22.25
N ARG A 138 -4.28 4.17 21.10
CA ARG A 138 -4.72 2.77 20.97
C ARG A 138 -3.58 1.84 20.53
N ASN A 139 -2.36 2.31 20.56
CA ASN A 139 -1.18 1.57 20.10
C ASN A 139 -1.32 1.08 18.65
N MET A 140 -1.68 2.00 17.76
CA MET A 140 -1.72 1.80 16.31
C MET A 140 -0.91 2.90 15.63
N ALA A 141 0.01 2.52 14.74
CA ALA A 141 0.74 3.44 13.86
C ALA A 141 -0.16 3.94 12.72
N VAL A 142 0.15 5.11 12.17
CA VAL A 142 -0.57 5.69 11.02
C VAL A 142 0.40 6.00 9.90
N ILE A 143 0.17 5.44 8.71
CA ILE A 143 0.92 5.77 7.50
C ILE A 143 0.01 6.45 6.47
N LEU A 144 0.59 7.40 5.72
CA LEU A 144 -0.12 8.10 4.66
C LEU A 144 0.22 7.53 3.29
N ASP A 145 -0.73 7.64 2.36
CA ASP A 145 -0.44 7.42 0.94
C ASP A 145 0.41 8.56 0.39
N TRP A 146 1.48 8.25 -0.33
CA TRP A 146 2.37 9.23 -0.93
C TRP A 146 2.44 9.09 -2.44
N VAL A 147 1.85 10.04 -3.14
CA VAL A 147 1.74 10.05 -4.60
C VAL A 147 2.92 10.79 -5.21
N VAL A 148 3.96 10.06 -5.59
CA VAL A 148 5.27 10.64 -5.91
C VAL A 148 5.48 10.91 -7.40
N ASN A 149 4.71 10.27 -8.28
CA ASN A 149 4.99 10.23 -9.72
C ASN A 149 4.47 11.44 -10.49
N GLN A 150 3.46 12.11 -9.96
CA GLN A 150 2.67 13.09 -10.67
C GLN A 150 2.06 14.14 -9.74
N THR A 151 1.57 15.21 -10.36
CA THR A 151 0.69 16.19 -9.73
C THR A 151 -0.56 16.41 -10.58
N SER A 152 -1.57 17.09 -10.04
CA SER A 152 -2.64 17.65 -10.86
C SER A 152 -2.10 18.72 -11.81
N TRP A 153 -2.87 19.05 -12.84
CA TRP A 153 -2.54 20.11 -13.80
C TRP A 153 -2.69 21.53 -13.23
N ASP A 154 -3.35 21.69 -12.09
CA ASP A 154 -3.50 22.94 -11.34
C ASP A 154 -2.64 22.97 -10.05
N HIS A 155 -1.66 22.07 -9.94
CA HIS A 155 -0.64 22.14 -8.89
C HIS A 155 0.22 23.39 -9.06
N PRO A 156 0.57 24.14 -8.00
CA PRO A 156 1.41 25.34 -8.10
C PRO A 156 2.73 25.14 -8.85
N TRP A 157 3.34 23.95 -8.74
CA TRP A 157 4.61 23.65 -9.42
C TRP A 157 4.50 23.69 -10.95
N ILE A 158 3.31 23.49 -11.54
CA ILE A 158 3.11 23.60 -13.00
C ILE A 158 3.55 24.96 -13.53
N THR A 159 3.28 26.03 -12.78
CA THR A 159 3.61 27.41 -13.18
C THR A 159 4.89 27.93 -12.53
N GLN A 160 5.21 27.49 -11.32
CA GLN A 160 6.38 27.96 -10.57
C GLN A 160 7.67 27.24 -10.97
N HIS A 161 7.57 25.97 -11.32
CA HIS A 161 8.68 25.07 -11.62
C HIS A 161 8.35 24.14 -12.81
N PRO A 162 8.07 24.68 -14.01
CA PRO A 162 7.75 23.85 -15.16
C PRO A 162 8.87 22.86 -15.53
N ASP A 163 10.11 23.20 -15.22
CA ASP A 163 11.30 22.34 -15.38
C ASP A 163 11.30 21.08 -14.48
N TRP A 164 10.40 21.01 -13.49
CA TRP A 164 10.23 19.82 -12.64
C TRP A 164 9.36 18.73 -13.28
N TYR A 165 8.83 18.99 -14.47
CA TYR A 165 7.96 18.06 -15.20
C TYR A 165 8.65 17.47 -16.41
N VAL A 166 8.16 16.33 -16.86
CA VAL A 166 8.57 15.73 -18.13
C VAL A 166 7.95 16.52 -19.28
N HIS A 167 8.77 16.81 -20.34
CA HIS A 167 8.32 17.54 -21.52
C HIS A 167 8.42 16.67 -22.77
N ASP A 168 7.51 16.93 -23.73
CA ASP A 168 7.59 16.38 -25.07
C ASP A 168 8.64 17.14 -25.93
N GLY A 169 8.84 16.69 -27.19
CA GLY A 169 9.77 17.31 -28.11
C GLY A 169 9.41 18.74 -28.54
N ALA A 170 8.19 19.21 -28.25
CA ALA A 170 7.72 20.57 -28.50
C ALA A 170 7.82 21.46 -27.25
N GLY A 171 8.25 20.92 -26.12
CA GLY A 171 8.41 21.64 -24.87
C GLY A 171 7.14 21.72 -24.00
N ASN A 172 6.11 20.93 -24.29
CA ASN A 172 4.92 20.87 -23.47
C ASN A 172 5.08 19.85 -22.33
N ILE A 173 4.58 20.18 -21.13
CA ILE A 173 4.46 19.22 -20.03
C ILE A 173 3.55 18.07 -20.46
N VAL A 174 3.96 16.84 -20.19
CA VAL A 174 3.20 15.65 -20.56
C VAL A 174 2.49 15.00 -19.36
N GLN A 175 1.42 14.26 -19.67
CA GLN A 175 0.72 13.42 -18.69
C GLN A 175 1.56 12.21 -18.28
N LEU A 176 1.23 11.60 -17.13
CA LEU A 176 1.83 10.35 -16.72
C LEU A 176 1.16 9.17 -17.46
N SER A 177 1.90 8.53 -18.38
CA SER A 177 1.39 7.35 -19.10
C SER A 177 0.02 7.63 -19.78
N THR A 178 -1.02 6.85 -19.46
CA THR A 178 -2.39 7.01 -19.97
C THR A 178 -3.29 7.87 -19.08
N TYR A 179 -2.79 8.36 -17.93
CA TYR A 179 -3.56 9.15 -16.97
C TYR A 179 -3.59 10.62 -17.40
N THR A 180 -4.70 11.05 -18.01
CA THR A 180 -4.85 12.38 -18.62
C THR A 180 -5.07 13.51 -17.61
N ASP A 181 -5.42 13.18 -16.40
CA ASP A 181 -5.75 14.09 -15.29
C ASP A 181 -4.52 14.56 -14.50
N VAL A 182 -3.33 13.98 -14.76
CA VAL A 182 -2.12 14.27 -14.01
C VAL A 182 -0.92 14.54 -14.90
N ALA A 183 0.01 15.38 -14.43
CA ALA A 183 1.25 15.77 -15.08
C ALA A 183 2.44 14.98 -14.50
N ALA A 184 3.28 14.42 -15.34
CA ALA A 184 4.41 13.57 -14.96
C ALA A 184 5.57 14.38 -14.40
N LEU A 185 6.06 14.03 -13.20
CA LEU A 185 7.24 14.63 -12.58
C LEU A 185 8.54 14.09 -13.17
N ASN A 186 9.53 14.97 -13.28
CA ASN A 186 10.84 14.68 -13.84
C ASN A 186 11.86 14.35 -12.73
N PHE A 187 12.14 13.08 -12.53
CA PHE A 187 13.12 12.63 -11.54
C PHE A 187 14.58 12.95 -11.86
N THR A 188 14.89 13.55 -13.00
CA THR A 188 16.24 14.09 -13.25
C THR A 188 16.44 15.46 -12.59
N SER A 189 15.37 16.17 -12.21
CA SER A 189 15.41 17.42 -11.44
C SER A 189 15.74 17.17 -9.97
N THR A 190 16.94 17.56 -9.56
CA THR A 190 17.35 17.44 -8.16
C THR A 190 16.56 18.36 -7.24
N ALA A 191 16.14 19.53 -7.73
CA ALA A 191 15.30 20.47 -6.99
C ALA A 191 13.92 19.88 -6.71
N MET A 192 13.27 19.24 -7.70
CA MET A 192 12.02 18.53 -7.53
C MET A 192 12.15 17.41 -6.48
N ARG A 193 13.20 16.57 -6.60
CA ARG A 193 13.46 15.49 -5.62
C ARG A 193 13.59 16.05 -4.21
N THR A 194 14.33 17.14 -4.02
CA THR A 194 14.52 17.78 -2.70
C THR A 194 13.20 18.30 -2.15
N ALA A 195 12.39 18.99 -2.97
CA ALA A 195 11.09 19.50 -2.54
C ALA A 195 10.13 18.36 -2.15
N MET A 196 10.11 17.28 -2.94
CA MET A 196 9.29 16.11 -2.68
C MET A 196 9.67 15.43 -1.35
N ILE A 197 10.96 15.24 -1.09
CA ILE A 197 11.46 14.63 0.15
C ILE A 197 11.18 15.55 1.34
N HIS A 198 11.36 16.86 1.19
CA HIS A 198 11.05 17.85 2.23
C HIS A 198 9.55 17.79 2.63
N SER A 199 8.66 17.66 1.66
CA SER A 199 7.23 17.47 1.95
C SER A 199 6.97 16.17 2.72
N MET A 200 7.66 15.06 2.40
CA MET A 200 7.56 13.83 3.20
C MET A 200 8.02 14.04 4.64
N GLU A 201 9.21 14.62 4.87
CA GLU A 201 9.70 14.93 6.21
C GLU A 201 8.73 15.85 6.97
N SER A 202 8.18 16.85 6.28
CA SER A 202 7.22 17.79 6.86
C SER A 202 6.00 17.09 7.45
N TRP A 203 5.47 16.05 6.81
CA TRP A 203 4.32 15.29 7.35
C TRP A 203 4.69 14.50 8.61
N VAL A 204 5.88 13.92 8.69
CA VAL A 204 6.36 13.23 9.90
C VAL A 204 6.35 14.20 11.09
N TYR A 205 6.88 15.39 10.92
CA TYR A 205 6.96 16.36 12.01
C TYR A 205 5.61 17.00 12.35
N ARG A 206 4.87 17.48 11.37
CA ARG A 206 3.68 18.30 11.62
C ARG A 206 2.41 17.49 11.93
N ALA A 207 2.35 16.23 11.54
CA ALA A 207 1.22 15.35 11.81
C ALA A 207 1.57 14.14 12.68
N ASN A 208 2.87 13.95 13.01
CA ASN A 208 3.35 12.84 13.84
C ASN A 208 3.00 11.46 13.27
N ILE A 209 3.04 11.31 11.93
CA ILE A 209 2.75 10.05 11.26
C ILE A 209 3.95 9.09 11.34
N ASP A 210 3.69 7.80 11.13
CA ASP A 210 4.66 6.72 11.32
C ASP A 210 5.15 6.12 10.01
N GLY A 211 4.94 6.78 8.88
CA GLY A 211 5.46 6.32 7.60
C GLY A 211 4.55 6.57 6.40
N PHE A 212 4.86 5.86 5.31
CA PHE A 212 4.20 6.05 4.03
C PHE A 212 3.95 4.73 3.29
N ARG A 213 2.84 4.65 2.59
CA ARG A 213 2.70 3.80 1.40
C ARG A 213 3.01 4.67 0.19
N CYS A 214 4.00 4.28 -0.59
CA CYS A 214 4.42 5.04 -1.76
C CYS A 214 3.76 4.48 -3.02
N ASP A 215 2.93 5.32 -3.63
CA ASP A 215 2.15 5.03 -4.82
C ASP A 215 3.04 4.75 -6.04
N PHE A 216 2.73 3.68 -6.78
CA PHE A 216 3.42 3.26 -8.00
C PHE A 216 4.95 3.33 -7.86
N ALA A 217 5.47 2.75 -6.77
CA ALA A 217 6.87 2.89 -6.36
C ALA A 217 7.90 2.28 -7.34
N ASP A 218 7.46 1.42 -8.26
CA ASP A 218 8.33 0.86 -9.28
C ASP A 218 8.67 1.85 -10.42
N ASN A 219 7.96 2.98 -10.56
CA ASN A 219 8.20 3.96 -11.61
C ASN A 219 9.35 4.95 -11.29
N PRO A 220 9.46 5.56 -10.09
CA PRO A 220 10.61 6.39 -9.79
C PRO A 220 11.91 5.59 -9.80
N PRO A 221 13.06 6.22 -10.14
CA PRO A 221 14.36 5.56 -10.12
C PRO A 221 14.75 5.16 -8.69
N VAL A 222 15.48 4.06 -8.56
CA VAL A 222 15.86 3.50 -7.26
C VAL A 222 16.69 4.46 -6.42
N ASP A 223 17.58 5.23 -7.06
CA ASP A 223 18.42 6.22 -6.40
C ASP A 223 17.63 7.37 -5.77
N PHE A 224 16.47 7.74 -6.34
CA PHE A 224 15.53 8.66 -5.67
C PHE A 224 14.99 8.05 -4.37
N TRP A 225 14.57 6.79 -4.42
CA TRP A 225 14.09 6.11 -3.21
C TRP A 225 15.18 5.94 -2.16
N MET A 226 16.40 5.62 -2.58
CA MET A 226 17.55 5.57 -1.66
C MET A 226 17.76 6.91 -0.97
N GLN A 227 17.73 8.03 -1.71
CA GLN A 227 17.84 9.38 -1.16
C GLN A 227 16.68 9.70 -0.20
N ALA A 228 15.43 9.44 -0.61
CA ALA A 228 14.25 9.74 0.19
C ALA A 228 14.22 8.94 1.49
N ILE A 229 14.47 7.63 1.38
CA ILE A 229 14.41 6.72 2.55
C ILE A 229 15.58 6.99 3.50
N ASP A 230 16.77 7.26 3.00
CA ASP A 230 17.91 7.63 3.83
C ASP A 230 17.58 8.91 4.63
N THR A 231 17.06 9.94 3.98
CA THR A 231 16.62 11.17 4.63
C THR A 231 15.58 10.91 5.73
N LEU A 232 14.53 10.14 5.41
CA LEU A 232 13.47 9.79 6.37
C LEU A 232 14.00 8.96 7.55
N ARG A 233 14.93 8.02 7.31
CA ARG A 233 15.53 7.18 8.37
C ARG A 233 16.46 7.99 9.28
N ASN A 234 16.96 9.14 8.82
CA ASN A 234 17.76 10.07 9.64
C ASN A 234 16.91 10.90 10.61
N ILE A 235 15.58 10.84 10.55
CA ILE A 235 14.70 11.39 11.59
C ILE A 235 14.79 10.48 12.83
N SER A 236 15.79 10.74 13.68
CA SER A 236 16.16 9.86 14.79
C SER A 236 15.09 9.68 15.87
N THR A 237 14.07 10.53 15.87
CA THR A 237 12.96 10.51 16.85
C THR A 237 11.82 9.58 16.43
N HIS A 238 11.80 9.10 15.18
CA HIS A 238 10.71 8.29 14.64
C HIS A 238 11.24 6.95 14.09
N GLN A 239 10.43 5.90 14.26
CA GLN A 239 10.55 4.66 13.49
C GLN A 239 9.49 4.70 12.41
N LEU A 240 9.91 4.67 11.13
CA LEU A 240 8.99 4.80 10.02
C LEU A 240 8.77 3.47 9.30
N LEU A 241 7.53 3.14 9.00
CA LEU A 241 7.14 2.02 8.14
C LEU A 241 7.00 2.52 6.70
N LEU A 242 7.70 1.88 5.77
CA LEU A 242 7.72 2.27 4.35
C LEU A 242 7.25 1.11 3.48
N LEU A 243 6.12 1.29 2.84
CA LEU A 243 5.47 0.31 1.98
C LEU A 243 5.54 0.79 0.52
N ALA A 244 6.21 0.02 -0.33
CA ALA A 244 6.20 0.26 -1.76
C ALA A 244 4.98 -0.40 -2.42
N GLU A 245 4.15 0.38 -3.10
CA GLU A 245 3.30 -0.22 -4.12
C GLU A 245 4.16 -0.58 -5.32
N GLY A 246 4.72 -1.76 -5.27
CA GLY A 246 5.67 -2.25 -6.23
C GLY A 246 6.06 -3.69 -5.95
N SER A 247 6.78 -4.28 -6.90
CA SER A 247 7.22 -5.68 -6.84
C SER A 247 8.71 -5.87 -7.12
N ARG A 248 9.42 -4.82 -7.55
CA ARG A 248 10.84 -4.96 -7.86
C ARG A 248 11.67 -5.19 -6.59
N SER A 249 12.63 -6.11 -6.66
CA SER A 249 13.54 -6.42 -5.55
C SER A 249 14.39 -5.21 -5.11
N ALA A 250 14.63 -4.27 -6.02
CA ALA A 250 15.37 -3.04 -5.74
C ALA A 250 14.69 -2.12 -4.72
N ASN A 251 13.37 -2.25 -4.48
CA ASN A 251 12.69 -1.53 -3.41
C ASN A 251 13.24 -1.92 -2.03
N TYR A 252 13.54 -3.20 -1.83
CA TYR A 252 14.19 -3.67 -0.60
C TYR A 252 15.57 -3.07 -0.42
N THR A 253 16.37 -3.02 -1.50
CA THR A 253 17.69 -2.38 -1.48
C THR A 253 17.61 -0.88 -1.19
N ALA A 254 16.56 -0.20 -1.67
CA ALA A 254 16.31 1.21 -1.36
C ALA A 254 15.91 1.46 0.10
N GLY A 255 15.50 0.41 0.85
CA GLY A 255 15.19 0.51 2.28
C GLY A 255 13.69 0.44 2.63
N PHE A 256 12.81 0.10 1.68
CA PHE A 256 11.41 -0.19 1.99
C PHE A 256 11.28 -1.41 2.91
N ASN A 257 10.31 -1.37 3.81
CA ASN A 257 9.98 -2.50 4.68
C ASN A 257 9.13 -3.54 3.93
N TYR A 258 8.33 -3.09 2.95
CA TYR A 258 7.35 -3.93 2.28
C TYR A 258 7.29 -3.66 0.77
N ASN A 259 7.03 -4.74 0.02
CA ASN A 259 6.45 -4.71 -1.33
C ASN A 259 5.01 -5.25 -1.29
N PHE A 260 4.21 -4.97 -2.34
CA PHE A 260 2.88 -5.55 -2.52
C PHE A 260 2.97 -6.97 -3.11
N GLY A 261 2.08 -7.84 -2.66
CA GLY A 261 1.94 -9.23 -3.11
C GLY A 261 1.11 -9.35 -4.39
N PHE A 262 1.51 -8.69 -5.48
CA PHE A 262 0.78 -8.71 -6.75
C PHE A 262 0.72 -10.08 -7.39
N GLN A 263 1.81 -10.85 -7.32
CA GLN A 263 1.83 -12.23 -7.83
C GLN A 263 0.93 -13.15 -7.02
N PHE A 264 0.99 -13.04 -5.70
CA PHE A 264 0.12 -13.79 -4.80
C PHE A 264 -1.36 -13.51 -5.10
N TYR A 265 -1.76 -12.24 -5.18
CA TYR A 265 -3.15 -11.87 -5.44
C TYR A 265 -3.58 -12.25 -6.85
N GLY A 266 -2.93 -11.69 -7.87
CA GLY A 266 -3.37 -11.75 -9.26
C GLY A 266 -3.12 -13.10 -9.93
N THR A 267 -1.92 -13.67 -9.73
CA THR A 267 -1.52 -14.90 -10.41
C THR A 267 -1.94 -16.15 -9.63
N SER A 268 -1.82 -16.13 -8.29
CA SER A 268 -2.10 -17.32 -7.49
C SER A 268 -3.50 -17.32 -6.92
N LEU A 269 -3.84 -16.42 -5.99
CA LEU A 269 -5.07 -16.51 -5.22
C LEU A 269 -6.32 -16.49 -6.11
N LYS A 270 -6.45 -15.52 -7.01
CA LYS A 270 -7.58 -15.45 -7.94
C LYS A 270 -7.71 -16.71 -8.81
N SER A 271 -6.58 -17.17 -9.38
CA SER A 271 -6.57 -18.34 -10.26
C SER A 271 -6.94 -19.63 -9.53
N ILE A 272 -6.57 -19.77 -8.25
CA ILE A 272 -6.93 -20.94 -7.43
C ILE A 272 -8.45 -21.04 -7.26
N PHE A 273 -9.16 -19.94 -7.06
CA PHE A 273 -10.63 -19.95 -6.95
C PHE A 273 -11.34 -20.16 -8.30
N THR A 274 -10.61 -20.10 -9.41
CA THR A 274 -11.10 -20.50 -10.75
C THR A 274 -10.62 -21.88 -11.19
N GLY A 275 -9.99 -22.66 -10.29
CA GLY A 275 -9.64 -24.06 -10.52
C GLY A 275 -8.14 -24.36 -10.70
N SER A 276 -7.27 -23.34 -10.67
CA SER A 276 -5.82 -23.58 -10.73
C SER A 276 -5.29 -24.28 -9.47
N PRO A 277 -4.15 -24.98 -9.56
CA PRO A 277 -3.55 -25.67 -8.41
C PRO A 277 -3.15 -24.71 -7.29
N VAL A 278 -3.37 -25.13 -6.04
CA VAL A 278 -2.99 -24.36 -4.82
C VAL A 278 -1.47 -24.15 -4.71
N THR A 279 -0.68 -25.05 -5.26
CA THR A 279 0.79 -24.97 -5.32
C THR A 279 1.33 -23.71 -6.03
N LEU A 280 0.47 -22.94 -6.74
CA LEU A 280 0.84 -21.63 -7.26
C LEU A 280 1.27 -20.64 -6.15
N ILE A 281 0.80 -20.84 -4.92
CA ILE A 281 1.20 -20.00 -3.78
C ILE A 281 2.71 -20.13 -3.49
N ASP A 282 3.27 -21.33 -3.61
CA ASP A 282 4.72 -21.57 -3.41
C ASP A 282 5.55 -20.78 -4.43
N ALA A 283 5.09 -20.73 -5.68
CA ALA A 283 5.75 -19.94 -6.72
C ALA A 283 5.74 -18.44 -6.38
N SER A 284 4.58 -17.91 -5.95
CA SER A 284 4.49 -16.52 -5.50
C SER A 284 5.39 -16.23 -4.30
N ASP A 285 5.39 -17.13 -3.30
CA ASP A 285 6.26 -17.00 -2.12
C ASP A 285 7.75 -16.95 -2.50
N SER A 286 8.16 -17.64 -3.55
CA SER A 286 9.54 -17.65 -4.03
C SER A 286 9.91 -16.38 -4.81
N ILE A 287 9.00 -15.92 -5.68
CA ILE A 287 9.23 -14.76 -6.56
C ILE A 287 9.27 -13.45 -5.78
N GLU A 288 8.26 -13.23 -4.91
CA GLU A 288 8.05 -11.94 -4.26
C GLU A 288 9.05 -11.65 -3.15
N TYR A 289 9.71 -12.68 -2.60
CA TYR A 289 10.76 -12.50 -1.58
C TYR A 289 12.16 -12.39 -2.14
N VAL A 290 12.34 -12.36 -3.47
CA VAL A 290 13.67 -12.14 -4.08
C VAL A 290 14.21 -10.78 -3.64
N GLY A 291 15.38 -10.80 -3.01
CA GLY A 291 16.06 -9.60 -2.49
C GLY A 291 15.59 -9.12 -1.12
N ALA A 292 14.54 -9.69 -0.55
CA ALA A 292 14.12 -9.36 0.81
C ALA A 292 15.11 -9.90 1.84
N THR A 293 15.47 -9.09 2.82
CA THR A 293 16.41 -9.43 3.89
C THR A 293 15.88 -9.00 5.26
N GLY A 294 16.35 -9.64 6.33
CA GLY A 294 16.03 -9.24 7.71
C GLY A 294 14.53 -9.28 8.00
N SER A 295 13.96 -8.13 8.32
CA SER A 295 12.53 -7.97 8.66
C SER A 295 11.65 -7.54 7.47
N GLN A 296 12.21 -7.43 6.26
CA GLN A 296 11.45 -7.02 5.08
C GLN A 296 10.40 -8.08 4.71
N GLN A 297 9.21 -7.64 4.34
CA GLN A 297 8.05 -8.50 4.13
C GLN A 297 7.29 -8.16 2.84
N ILE A 298 6.33 -9.02 2.51
CA ILE A 298 5.32 -8.80 1.47
C ILE A 298 3.99 -8.54 2.14
N VAL A 299 3.26 -7.54 1.65
CA VAL A 299 1.88 -7.29 2.03
C VAL A 299 0.95 -8.21 1.25
N ARG A 300 0.15 -9.01 1.97
CA ARG A 300 -0.81 -9.97 1.41
C ARG A 300 -2.23 -9.49 1.66
N TYR A 301 -3.07 -9.54 0.63
CA TYR A 301 -4.43 -8.99 0.67
C TYR A 301 -5.44 -9.86 -0.13
N LEU A 302 -6.71 -9.72 0.19
CA LEU A 302 -7.81 -10.23 -0.61
C LEU A 302 -8.28 -9.22 -1.65
N THR A 303 -8.17 -7.94 -1.33
CA THR A 303 -8.50 -6.80 -2.16
C THR A 303 -7.80 -5.55 -1.66
N ASN A 304 -7.77 -4.51 -2.47
CA ASN A 304 -7.40 -3.14 -2.14
C ASN A 304 -8.27 -2.18 -2.97
N HIS A 305 -8.05 -0.88 -2.85
CA HIS A 305 -8.85 0.13 -3.55
C HIS A 305 -8.76 0.06 -5.08
N ASP A 306 -7.70 -0.52 -5.66
CA ASP A 306 -7.53 -0.63 -7.12
C ASP A 306 -8.32 -1.81 -7.69
N VAL A 307 -8.23 -2.95 -7.01
CA VAL A 307 -8.79 -4.20 -7.54
C VAL A 307 -10.21 -4.48 -7.06
N ASP A 308 -10.67 -3.84 -6.00
CA ASP A 308 -12.04 -4.02 -5.50
C ASP A 308 -13.08 -3.58 -6.54
N GLY A 309 -12.85 -2.44 -7.17
CA GLY A 309 -13.74 -1.91 -8.21
C GLY A 309 -13.70 -2.69 -9.52
N SER A 310 -12.56 -3.27 -9.90
CA SER A 310 -12.37 -4.00 -11.16
C SER A 310 -12.69 -5.48 -11.07
N ASP A 311 -12.32 -6.12 -9.96
CA ASP A 311 -12.44 -7.57 -9.78
C ASP A 311 -13.68 -7.97 -8.96
N GLY A 312 -14.24 -7.01 -8.21
CA GLY A 312 -15.37 -7.21 -7.30
C GLY A 312 -14.96 -7.42 -5.85
N ALA A 313 -15.92 -7.26 -4.95
CA ALA A 313 -15.72 -7.46 -3.52
C ALA A 313 -15.27 -8.91 -3.22
N PRO A 314 -14.43 -9.14 -2.18
CA PRO A 314 -13.89 -10.47 -1.87
C PRO A 314 -14.93 -11.57 -1.71
N VAL A 315 -16.10 -11.25 -1.15
CA VAL A 315 -17.19 -12.22 -1.01
C VAL A 315 -17.76 -12.68 -2.35
N THR A 316 -17.70 -11.84 -3.37
CA THR A 316 -18.11 -12.20 -4.74
C THR A 316 -16.98 -12.94 -5.44
N LEU A 317 -15.75 -12.45 -5.34
CA LEU A 317 -14.59 -13.00 -6.03
C LEU A 317 -14.21 -14.40 -5.51
N PHE A 318 -14.30 -14.62 -4.20
CA PHE A 318 -13.86 -15.85 -3.52
C PHE A 318 -15.02 -16.74 -3.07
N SER A 319 -16.10 -16.80 -3.83
CA SER A 319 -17.21 -17.76 -3.63
C SER A 319 -17.92 -17.63 -2.27
N GLY A 320 -18.27 -16.42 -1.90
CA GLY A 320 -19.03 -16.12 -0.69
C GLY A 320 -18.17 -15.97 0.57
N ILE A 321 -18.83 -15.82 1.72
CA ILE A 321 -18.16 -15.66 3.03
C ILE A 321 -17.24 -16.85 3.35
N PRO A 322 -17.63 -18.13 3.15
CA PRO A 322 -16.73 -19.24 3.46
C PRO A 322 -15.43 -19.21 2.67
N GLY A 323 -15.50 -18.96 1.37
CA GLY A 323 -14.32 -18.94 0.51
C GLY A 323 -13.43 -17.73 0.78
N SER A 324 -14.00 -16.53 0.97
CA SER A 324 -13.22 -15.34 1.34
C SER A 324 -12.56 -15.49 2.71
N THR A 325 -13.20 -16.15 3.68
CA THR A 325 -12.58 -16.46 4.98
C THR A 325 -11.43 -17.46 4.82
N ALA A 326 -11.61 -18.53 4.04
CA ALA A 326 -10.54 -19.48 3.74
C ALA A 326 -9.33 -18.80 3.07
N ALA A 327 -9.58 -17.91 2.12
CA ALA A 327 -8.54 -17.09 1.50
C ALA A 327 -7.82 -16.18 2.52
N PHE A 328 -8.57 -15.57 3.44
CA PHE A 328 -7.99 -14.71 4.48
C PHE A 328 -7.11 -15.48 5.47
N VAL A 329 -7.42 -16.73 5.79
CA VAL A 329 -6.54 -17.59 6.61
C VAL A 329 -5.16 -17.72 5.97
N ILE A 330 -5.09 -17.87 4.63
CA ILE A 330 -3.80 -17.94 3.93
C ILE A 330 -3.09 -16.59 3.95
N VAL A 331 -3.81 -15.50 3.70
CA VAL A 331 -3.29 -14.12 3.81
C VAL A 331 -2.69 -13.86 5.19
N ALA A 332 -3.37 -14.28 6.25
CA ALA A 332 -2.97 -13.99 7.62
C ALA A 332 -1.83 -14.90 8.13
N TYR A 333 -1.73 -16.15 7.65
CA TYR A 333 -0.91 -17.14 8.32
C TYR A 333 0.25 -17.70 7.51
N ARG A 334 0.16 -17.70 6.17
CA ARG A 334 1.17 -18.41 5.40
C ARG A 334 2.51 -17.67 5.37
N LYS A 335 2.61 -16.56 4.69
CA LYS A 335 3.86 -15.80 4.57
C LYS A 335 3.57 -14.34 4.24
N GLY A 336 4.28 -13.41 4.87
CA GLY A 336 4.04 -11.97 4.74
C GLY A 336 3.19 -11.39 5.87
N VAL A 337 2.70 -10.18 5.65
CA VAL A 337 1.86 -9.46 6.60
C VAL A 337 0.47 -9.24 6.01
N PRO A 338 -0.60 -9.44 6.80
CA PRO A 338 -1.96 -9.28 6.32
C PRO A 338 -2.31 -7.80 6.16
N PHE A 339 -3.07 -7.54 5.11
CA PHE A 339 -3.60 -6.25 4.76
C PHE A 339 -5.12 -6.38 4.57
N VAL A 340 -5.88 -5.60 5.31
CA VAL A 340 -7.33 -5.58 5.30
C VAL A 340 -7.79 -4.26 4.68
N TYR A 341 -8.47 -4.33 3.56
CA TYR A 341 -9.17 -3.18 2.99
C TYR A 341 -10.51 -2.99 3.69
N ASN A 342 -10.85 -1.77 4.04
CA ASN A 342 -12.07 -1.46 4.78
C ASN A 342 -13.33 -2.06 4.12
N GLY A 343 -14.19 -2.67 4.93
CA GLY A 343 -15.38 -3.40 4.49
C GLY A 343 -15.18 -4.91 4.32
N THR A 344 -13.94 -5.39 4.13
CA THR A 344 -13.65 -6.84 4.02
C THR A 344 -14.04 -7.60 5.29
N GLU A 345 -13.81 -7.00 6.45
CA GLU A 345 -14.09 -7.59 7.78
C GLU A 345 -15.58 -7.70 8.14
N VAL A 346 -16.44 -7.04 7.35
CA VAL A 346 -17.91 -7.21 7.43
C VAL A 346 -18.46 -7.94 6.22
N ALA A 347 -17.58 -8.47 5.35
CA ALA A 347 -17.96 -9.08 4.08
C ALA A 347 -18.90 -8.18 3.26
N PHE A 348 -18.52 -6.91 3.13
CA PHE A 348 -19.30 -5.92 2.38
C PHE A 348 -19.41 -6.36 0.92
N PRO A 349 -20.63 -6.53 0.38
CA PRO A 349 -20.81 -7.22 -0.91
C PRO A 349 -20.67 -6.31 -2.12
N THR A 350 -20.68 -4.98 -1.91
CA THR A 350 -20.64 -4.00 -2.99
C THR A 350 -19.21 -3.55 -3.22
N ALA A 351 -18.70 -3.69 -4.44
CA ALA A 351 -17.42 -3.17 -4.82
C ALA A 351 -17.36 -1.64 -4.68
N ILE A 352 -16.30 -1.13 -4.10
CA ILE A 352 -16.08 0.32 -3.94
C ILE A 352 -15.35 0.80 -5.18
N THR A 353 -16.12 1.37 -6.12
CA THR A 353 -15.63 1.77 -7.44
C THR A 353 -15.07 3.18 -7.46
N PHE A 354 -14.02 3.39 -8.26
CA PHE A 354 -13.46 4.71 -8.53
C PHE A 354 -14.55 5.70 -9.03
N PRO A 355 -14.57 6.98 -8.61
CA PRO A 355 -13.63 7.65 -7.71
C PRO A 355 -14.00 7.53 -6.21
N PHE A 356 -14.67 6.47 -5.79
CA PHE A 356 -14.99 6.08 -4.41
C PHE A 356 -16.07 6.91 -3.72
N THR A 357 -16.83 7.71 -4.45
CA THR A 357 -17.83 8.65 -3.89
C THR A 357 -19.26 8.11 -3.91
N SER A 358 -19.48 6.95 -4.54
CA SER A 358 -20.83 6.38 -4.74
C SER A 358 -21.23 5.34 -3.70
N THR A 359 -20.30 4.93 -2.83
CA THR A 359 -20.49 3.80 -1.91
C THR A 359 -20.11 4.22 -0.50
N THR A 360 -20.95 3.89 0.46
CA THR A 360 -20.65 3.97 1.90
C THR A 360 -20.80 2.58 2.50
N ILE A 361 -19.81 2.16 3.29
CA ILE A 361 -19.80 0.83 3.90
C ILE A 361 -20.87 0.74 4.99
N ASP A 362 -21.70 -0.30 4.93
CA ASP A 362 -22.58 -0.67 6.02
C ASP A 362 -21.84 -1.56 7.03
N TRP A 363 -21.47 -0.98 8.14
CA TRP A 363 -20.72 -1.64 9.22
C TRP A 363 -21.56 -2.57 10.09
N THR A 364 -22.87 -2.65 9.88
CA THR A 364 -23.79 -3.43 10.73
C THR A 364 -24.01 -4.84 10.23
N ILE A 365 -23.63 -5.13 9.00
CA ILE A 365 -23.81 -6.44 8.37
C ILE A 365 -22.79 -7.46 8.88
N ASN A 366 -23.17 -8.74 8.82
CA ASN A 366 -22.30 -9.91 9.02
C ASN A 366 -21.39 -9.85 10.27
N PRO A 367 -21.92 -9.59 11.48
CA PRO A 367 -21.09 -9.50 12.70
C PRO A 367 -20.30 -10.77 13.00
N GLY A 368 -20.76 -11.93 12.52
CA GLY A 368 -20.04 -13.20 12.60
C GLY A 368 -18.72 -13.17 11.83
N VAL A 369 -18.67 -12.52 10.66
CA VAL A 369 -17.43 -12.36 9.88
C VAL A 369 -16.43 -11.48 10.61
N THR A 370 -16.89 -10.35 11.16
CA THR A 370 -16.06 -9.49 12.01
C THR A 370 -15.46 -10.26 13.18
N SER A 371 -16.25 -11.13 13.82
CA SER A 371 -15.77 -11.97 14.92
C SER A 371 -14.71 -12.97 14.47
N GLN A 372 -14.86 -13.55 13.28
CA GLN A 372 -13.84 -14.45 12.68
C GLN A 372 -12.54 -13.70 12.38
N TYR A 373 -12.62 -12.49 11.77
CA TYR A 373 -11.43 -11.68 11.53
C TYR A 373 -10.68 -11.35 12.82
N LYS A 374 -11.40 -10.92 13.88
CA LYS A 374 -10.83 -10.70 15.20
C LYS A 374 -10.10 -11.93 15.74
N GLN A 375 -10.73 -13.09 15.66
CA GLN A 375 -10.15 -14.34 16.14
C GLN A 375 -8.89 -14.73 15.36
N LEU A 376 -8.93 -14.63 14.03
CA LEU A 376 -7.80 -14.95 13.16
C LEU A 376 -6.61 -14.01 13.38
N ILE A 377 -6.86 -12.69 13.47
CA ILE A 377 -5.80 -11.72 13.70
C ILE A 377 -5.22 -11.86 15.12
N ALA A 378 -6.07 -12.05 16.13
CA ALA A 378 -5.61 -12.25 17.51
C ALA A 378 -4.74 -13.52 17.67
N PHE A 379 -5.07 -14.61 16.97
CA PHE A 379 -4.22 -15.79 16.96
C PHE A 379 -2.87 -15.51 16.29
N ARG A 380 -2.86 -14.80 15.13
CA ARG A 380 -1.62 -14.37 14.51
C ARG A 380 -0.74 -13.56 15.47
N ASP A 381 -1.33 -12.61 16.18
CA ASP A 381 -0.61 -11.73 17.09
C ASP A 381 -0.02 -12.49 18.29
N SER A 382 -0.69 -13.57 18.73
CA SER A 382 -0.23 -14.42 19.84
C SER A 382 0.81 -15.46 19.42
N SER A 383 0.91 -15.81 18.12
CA SER A 383 1.80 -16.87 17.64
C SER A 383 3.09 -16.30 17.01
N THR A 384 4.21 -16.56 17.65
CA THR A 384 5.53 -16.26 17.09
C THR A 384 5.80 -17.09 15.84
N ALA A 385 5.33 -18.35 15.80
CA ALA A 385 5.46 -19.21 14.64
C ALA A 385 4.77 -18.59 13.41
N ILE A 386 3.53 -18.11 13.54
CA ILE A 386 2.79 -17.50 12.43
C ILE A 386 3.48 -16.22 11.94
N ARG A 387 3.97 -15.38 12.84
CA ARG A 387 4.59 -14.11 12.45
C ARG A 387 6.00 -14.26 11.89
N ARG A 388 6.80 -15.17 12.46
CA ARG A 388 8.27 -15.21 12.26
C ARG A 388 8.84 -16.61 12.02
N GLY A 389 8.01 -17.65 12.14
CA GLY A 389 8.46 -19.05 12.05
C GLY A 389 8.86 -19.46 10.65
N THR A 390 9.70 -20.50 10.58
CA THR A 390 10.07 -21.15 9.33
C THR A 390 8.87 -21.88 8.76
N LEU A 391 8.53 -21.59 7.50
CA LEU A 391 7.45 -22.23 6.75
C LEU A 391 7.97 -23.56 6.14
N THR A 392 7.17 -24.61 6.32
CA THR A 392 7.29 -25.85 5.53
C THR A 392 5.95 -26.14 4.86
N ALA A 393 5.92 -26.11 3.55
CA ALA A 393 4.73 -26.36 2.75
C ALA A 393 4.49 -27.85 2.55
N TYR A 394 3.21 -28.24 2.55
CA TYR A 394 2.70 -29.59 2.28
C TYR A 394 1.48 -29.53 1.34
N ASP A 395 1.44 -28.53 0.50
CA ASP A 395 0.32 -28.25 -0.40
C ASP A 395 0.08 -29.40 -1.40
N ASN A 396 -1.18 -29.59 -1.78
CA ASN A 396 -1.54 -30.37 -2.95
C ASN A 396 -2.32 -29.49 -3.95
N SER A 397 -2.94 -30.08 -4.95
CA SER A 397 -3.67 -29.33 -5.98
C SER A 397 -4.82 -28.47 -5.41
N ASP A 398 -5.40 -28.85 -4.28
CA ASP A 398 -6.70 -28.33 -3.82
C ASP A 398 -6.65 -27.76 -2.40
N ILE A 399 -5.69 -28.19 -1.61
CA ILE A 399 -5.55 -27.85 -0.19
C ILE A 399 -4.20 -27.18 0.04
N CYS A 400 -4.25 -25.99 0.62
CA CYS A 400 -3.08 -25.30 1.14
C CYS A 400 -2.79 -25.83 2.54
N ALA A 401 -1.68 -26.55 2.70
CA ALA A 401 -1.27 -27.11 3.99
C ALA A 401 0.19 -26.79 4.30
N PHE A 402 0.46 -26.35 5.51
CA PHE A 402 1.81 -25.98 5.94
C PHE A 402 1.97 -26.06 7.44
N THR A 403 3.23 -26.14 7.88
CA THR A 403 3.61 -25.81 9.26
C THR A 403 4.43 -24.53 9.29
N LYS A 404 4.32 -23.80 10.38
CA LYS A 404 5.27 -22.73 10.74
C LYS A 404 5.83 -23.04 12.12
N THR A 405 7.15 -22.96 12.25
CA THR A 405 7.85 -23.35 13.48
C THR A 405 8.78 -22.24 13.95
N ALA A 406 8.63 -21.87 15.22
CA ALA A 406 9.55 -21.04 15.99
C ALA A 406 9.88 -21.74 17.32
N PRO A 407 10.91 -21.31 18.07
CA PRO A 407 11.19 -21.89 19.39
C PRO A 407 9.97 -21.83 20.32
N GLY A 408 9.52 -22.99 20.80
CA GLY A 408 8.36 -23.12 21.69
C GLY A 408 6.99 -22.88 21.03
N ASP A 409 6.91 -22.77 19.70
CA ASP A 409 5.64 -22.54 19.00
C ASP A 409 5.68 -23.19 17.62
N THR A 410 4.78 -24.13 17.38
CA THR A 410 4.60 -24.74 16.05
C THR A 410 3.12 -24.76 15.72
N VAL A 411 2.78 -24.26 14.53
CA VAL A 411 1.41 -24.21 14.03
C VAL A 411 1.29 -25.02 12.76
N PHE A 412 0.28 -25.88 12.70
CA PHE A 412 -0.16 -26.56 11.47
C PHE A 412 -1.45 -25.88 10.98
N VAL A 413 -1.46 -25.57 9.69
CA VAL A 413 -2.62 -25.00 9.00
C VAL A 413 -2.94 -25.85 7.77
N ALA A 414 -4.20 -26.19 7.56
CA ALA A 414 -4.68 -26.77 6.32
C ALA A 414 -5.99 -26.10 5.92
N VAL A 415 -6.07 -25.64 4.67
CA VAL A 415 -7.19 -24.89 4.12
C VAL A 415 -7.64 -25.53 2.83
N ASN A 416 -8.88 -25.96 2.77
CA ASN A 416 -9.55 -26.41 1.56
C ASN A 416 -10.00 -25.19 0.73
N LEU A 417 -9.46 -25.02 -0.47
CA LEU A 417 -9.79 -23.90 -1.36
C LEU A 417 -10.77 -24.28 -2.46
N ARG A 418 -11.58 -25.33 -2.24
CA ARG A 418 -12.59 -25.82 -3.19
C ARG A 418 -13.99 -25.80 -2.58
N ASN A 419 -14.98 -25.65 -3.46
CA ASN A 419 -16.41 -25.69 -3.10
C ASN A 419 -16.95 -27.13 -2.97
N SER A 420 -16.14 -28.00 -2.36
CA SER A 420 -16.52 -29.39 -2.06
C SER A 420 -15.74 -29.90 -0.86
N ALA A 421 -16.32 -30.82 -0.11
CA ALA A 421 -15.59 -31.49 0.94
C ALA A 421 -14.46 -32.35 0.36
N LEU A 422 -13.28 -32.27 0.94
CA LEU A 422 -12.09 -32.99 0.50
C LEU A 422 -11.43 -33.74 1.66
N THR A 423 -10.77 -34.83 1.30
CA THR A 423 -9.92 -35.59 2.21
C THR A 423 -8.45 -35.31 1.87
N TYR A 424 -7.74 -34.73 2.79
CA TYR A 424 -6.32 -34.41 2.67
C TYR A 424 -5.48 -35.61 3.12
N PRO A 425 -4.63 -36.16 2.26
CA PRO A 425 -3.68 -37.20 2.66
C PRO A 425 -2.57 -36.54 3.50
N VAL A 426 -2.54 -36.87 4.79
CA VAL A 426 -1.56 -36.28 5.71
C VAL A 426 -0.15 -36.79 5.40
N PRO A 427 0.85 -35.91 5.22
CA PRO A 427 2.24 -36.33 5.04
C PRO A 427 2.75 -37.20 6.19
N VAL A 428 3.53 -38.23 5.86
CA VAL A 428 4.06 -39.19 6.87
C VAL A 428 4.77 -38.49 8.03
N ALA A 429 5.48 -37.39 7.77
CA ALA A 429 6.17 -36.61 8.78
C ALA A 429 5.24 -35.96 9.84
N LEU A 430 3.95 -35.84 9.54
CA LEU A 430 2.96 -35.25 10.44
C LEU A 430 2.02 -36.27 11.05
N GLN A 431 2.00 -37.53 10.54
CA GLN A 431 1.11 -38.56 11.04
C GLN A 431 1.44 -38.95 12.49
N GLY A 432 0.39 -39.23 13.26
CA GLY A 432 0.51 -39.59 14.68
C GLY A 432 0.89 -38.42 15.61
N SER A 433 1.06 -37.21 15.08
CA SER A 433 1.38 -36.05 15.90
C SER A 433 0.15 -35.50 16.65
N SER A 434 0.40 -35.03 17.87
CA SER A 434 -0.63 -34.43 18.75
C SER A 434 -0.57 -32.91 18.68
N TRP A 435 -1.73 -32.29 18.70
CA TRP A 435 -1.93 -30.86 18.55
C TRP A 435 -3.06 -30.38 19.48
N SER A 436 -3.22 -29.09 19.60
CA SER A 436 -4.41 -28.44 20.15
C SER A 436 -5.03 -27.52 19.11
N ASP A 437 -6.34 -27.52 18.98
CA ASP A 437 -7.03 -26.54 18.17
C ASP A 437 -6.71 -25.12 18.66
N ALA A 438 -6.28 -24.26 17.77
CA ALA A 438 -5.75 -22.94 18.10
C ALA A 438 -6.80 -21.99 18.72
N PHE A 439 -8.08 -22.25 18.47
CA PHE A 439 -9.18 -21.39 18.89
C PHE A 439 -9.94 -21.92 20.10
N THR A 440 -10.03 -23.25 20.22
CA THR A 440 -10.79 -23.89 21.31
C THR A 440 -9.91 -24.55 22.36
N GLY A 441 -8.63 -24.80 22.07
CA GLY A 441 -7.73 -25.56 22.93
C GLY A 441 -8.01 -27.07 22.93
N SER A 442 -8.98 -27.54 22.14
CA SER A 442 -9.35 -28.97 22.11
C SER A 442 -8.23 -29.83 21.55
N PRO A 443 -7.92 -30.99 22.17
CA PRO A 443 -6.91 -31.92 21.68
C PRO A 443 -7.24 -32.41 20.28
N GLN A 444 -6.24 -32.47 19.42
CA GLN A 444 -6.32 -32.92 18.02
C GLN A 444 -5.20 -33.91 17.74
N SER A 445 -5.42 -34.80 16.80
CA SER A 445 -4.39 -35.75 16.33
C SER A 445 -4.44 -35.89 14.81
N LEU A 446 -3.29 -35.81 14.16
CA LEU A 446 -3.17 -36.04 12.73
C LEU A 446 -3.05 -37.54 12.45
N GLY A 447 -4.11 -38.15 11.92
CA GLY A 447 -4.08 -39.50 11.38
C GLY A 447 -3.40 -39.56 9.99
N THR A 448 -3.77 -40.54 9.20
CA THR A 448 -3.31 -40.67 7.79
C THR A 448 -4.07 -39.76 6.84
N GLN A 449 -5.24 -39.28 7.26
CA GLN A 449 -6.15 -38.45 6.47
C GLN A 449 -6.78 -37.38 7.36
N LEU A 450 -7.09 -36.22 6.76
CA LEU A 450 -7.82 -35.11 7.39
C LEU A 450 -8.98 -34.70 6.46
N SER A 451 -10.20 -34.76 6.96
CA SER A 451 -11.38 -34.30 6.20
C SER A 451 -11.61 -32.82 6.43
N LEU A 452 -11.77 -32.07 5.35
CA LEU A 452 -12.04 -30.64 5.35
C LEU A 452 -13.35 -30.38 4.54
N PRO A 453 -14.35 -29.72 5.12
CA PRO A 453 -15.55 -29.33 4.37
C PRO A 453 -15.18 -28.31 3.26
N ALA A 454 -16.15 -27.99 2.40
CA ALA A 454 -15.99 -26.94 1.38
C ALA A 454 -15.52 -25.64 2.04
N TYR A 455 -14.40 -25.07 1.56
CA TYR A 455 -13.74 -23.88 2.13
C TYR A 455 -13.42 -23.98 3.64
N GLY A 456 -13.40 -25.21 4.19
CA GLY A 456 -13.05 -25.45 5.57
C GLY A 456 -11.55 -25.36 5.83
N PHE A 457 -11.19 -25.04 7.05
CA PHE A 457 -9.80 -24.98 7.47
C PHE A 457 -9.61 -25.48 8.91
N VAL A 458 -8.39 -25.84 9.23
CA VAL A 458 -7.93 -26.11 10.58
C VAL A 458 -6.69 -25.30 10.89
N VAL A 459 -6.58 -24.84 12.13
CA VAL A 459 -5.41 -24.17 12.67
C VAL A 459 -5.09 -24.83 13.99
N TRP A 460 -4.03 -25.61 14.04
CA TRP A 460 -3.64 -26.38 15.20
C TRP A 460 -2.27 -25.98 15.70
N ARG A 461 -2.08 -25.94 17.01
CA ARG A 461 -0.85 -25.49 17.66
C ARG A 461 -0.29 -26.59 18.56
N ARG A 462 1.02 -26.63 18.65
CA ARG A 462 1.75 -27.36 19.70
C ARG A 462 2.90 -26.50 20.22
N GLU A 463 3.10 -26.57 21.50
CA GLU A 463 4.21 -25.91 22.20
C GLU A 463 5.43 -26.84 22.33
#